data_1dca49b6c4ccf98a5d5dc9a7fc7d0ef7
#
_entry.id   1dca49b6c4ccf98a5d5dc9a7fc7d0ef7
#
_cell.length_a   1.000
_cell.length_b   1.000
_cell.length_c   1.000
_cell.angle_alpha   90.00
_cell.angle_beta   90.00
_cell.angle_gamma   90.00
#
_symmetry.space_group_name_H-M   'P 1'
#
loop_
_entity.id
_entity.type
_entity.pdbx_description
1 polymer ?
#
loop_
_entity_poly.entity_id
_entity_poly.type
_entity_poly.pdbx_seq_one_letter_code
_entity_poly.pdbx_strand_id
1 'polypeptide(L)'
;LPAMAQMWRTGLPWNREELQQCRVDYEDDIKELGNEFIRELDNDLPKGKKLPRNDDGSFNLRAKDEGSVRLGTKKYAGFNIKSSKQLLEKLELVLGYTPVNGDGKPSVAKDALKNCAADSPTIQTLMTWKRREKRRQMIESIQDKMSDDGFVRASYMQLGADTGRMSSIKPNNQQIPRDSEFRQCVQ
;
A
#
# COMPACT_ATOMS: atom_id res chain seq x y z
N LEU A 1 14.04 -17.98 26.28
CA LEU A 1 15.03 -16.94 26.00
C LEU A 1 16.14 -17.39 25.06
N PRO A 2 16.78 -18.61 25.18
CA PRO A 2 17.80 -19.07 24.25
C PRO A 2 17.29 -19.12 22.80
N ALA A 3 16.08 -19.62 22.55
CA ALA A 3 15.50 -19.74 21.22
C ALA A 3 15.31 -18.37 20.54
N MET A 4 14.87 -17.33 21.25
CA MET A 4 14.75 -15.98 20.69
C MET A 4 16.10 -15.37 20.32
N ALA A 5 17.12 -15.57 21.17
CA ALA A 5 18.47 -15.12 20.88
C ALA A 5 19.04 -15.84 19.65
N GLN A 6 18.72 -17.11 19.47
CA GLN A 6 19.10 -17.88 18.30
C GLN A 6 18.38 -17.40 17.03
N MET A 7 17.05 -17.18 17.08
CA MET A 7 16.28 -16.62 15.98
C MET A 7 16.81 -15.23 15.55
N TRP A 8 17.17 -14.39 16.51
CA TRP A 8 17.77 -13.10 16.23
C TRP A 8 19.15 -13.21 15.56
N ARG A 9 19.98 -14.17 16.02
CA ARG A 9 21.31 -14.38 15.45
C ARG A 9 21.24 -14.98 14.04
N THR A 10 20.38 -15.97 13.85
CA THR A 10 20.24 -16.68 12.56
C THR A 10 19.61 -15.76 11.53
N GLY A 11 18.51 -15.10 11.85
CA GLY A 11 17.75 -14.32 10.90
C GLY A 11 16.95 -15.18 9.91
N LEU A 12 16.33 -14.56 8.93
CA LEU A 12 15.62 -15.19 7.82
C LEU A 12 16.40 -14.94 6.53
N PRO A 13 16.81 -15.99 5.79
CA PRO A 13 17.57 -15.83 4.55
C PRO A 13 16.65 -15.39 3.41
N TRP A 14 17.13 -14.46 2.58
CA TRP A 14 16.42 -13.95 1.43
C TRP A 14 17.30 -13.96 0.20
N ASN A 15 16.71 -14.36 -0.94
CA ASN A 15 17.34 -14.21 -2.24
C ASN A 15 17.22 -12.76 -2.72
N ARG A 16 18.34 -12.07 -2.79
CA ARG A 16 18.40 -10.63 -3.14
C ARG A 16 17.90 -10.37 -4.57
N GLU A 17 18.25 -11.24 -5.51
CA GLU A 17 17.90 -11.09 -6.92
C GLU A 17 16.40 -11.31 -7.14
N GLU A 18 15.86 -12.41 -6.59
CA GLU A 18 14.43 -12.70 -6.66
C GLU A 18 13.59 -11.63 -5.95
N LEU A 19 14.06 -11.11 -4.81
CA LEU A 19 13.39 -10.03 -4.10
C LEU A 19 13.37 -8.74 -4.92
N GLN A 20 14.47 -8.43 -5.63
CA GLN A 20 14.53 -7.29 -6.53
C GLN A 20 13.60 -7.46 -7.73
N GLN A 21 13.56 -8.65 -8.34
CA GLN A 21 12.64 -8.93 -9.44
C GLN A 21 11.18 -8.80 -8.99
N CYS A 22 10.83 -9.40 -7.86
CA CYS A 22 9.50 -9.29 -7.27
C CYS A 22 9.09 -7.84 -6.98
N ARG A 23 10.05 -6.99 -6.60
CA ARG A 23 9.82 -5.56 -6.43
C ARG A 23 9.46 -4.88 -7.76
N VAL A 24 10.20 -5.16 -8.83
CA VAL A 24 9.95 -4.60 -10.16
C VAL A 24 8.56 -5.02 -10.65
N ASP A 25 8.22 -6.30 -10.52
CA ASP A 25 6.92 -6.84 -10.92
C ASP A 25 5.76 -6.12 -10.18
N TYR A 26 5.92 -5.89 -8.86
CA TYR A 26 4.92 -5.13 -8.10
C TYR A 26 4.87 -3.65 -8.47
N GLU A 27 5.98 -3.02 -8.84
CA GLU A 27 6.00 -1.63 -9.30
C GLU A 27 5.24 -1.47 -10.62
N ASP A 28 5.36 -2.43 -11.54
CA ASP A 28 4.62 -2.43 -12.81
C ASP A 28 3.13 -2.70 -12.58
N ASP A 29 2.76 -3.71 -11.78
CA ASP A 29 1.38 -3.95 -11.36
C ASP A 29 0.73 -2.68 -10.74
N ILE A 30 1.48 -1.97 -9.88
CA ILE A 30 1.01 -0.75 -9.21
C ILE A 30 0.74 0.37 -10.21
N LYS A 31 1.57 0.50 -11.25
CA LYS A 31 1.37 1.49 -12.32
C LYS A 31 0.12 1.16 -13.13
N GLU A 32 -0.03 -0.09 -13.55
CA GLU A 32 -1.18 -0.54 -14.34
C GLU A 32 -2.49 -0.39 -13.58
N LEU A 33 -2.58 -0.97 -12.38
CA LEU A 33 -3.76 -0.88 -11.52
C LEU A 33 -4.06 0.56 -11.10
N GLY A 34 -3.04 1.38 -10.91
CA GLY A 34 -3.22 2.80 -10.62
C GLY A 34 -3.86 3.55 -11.78
N ASN A 35 -3.41 3.30 -13.01
CA ASN A 35 -3.98 3.90 -14.21
C ASN A 35 -5.41 3.40 -14.49
N GLU A 36 -5.66 2.11 -14.29
CA GLU A 36 -6.99 1.51 -14.40
C GLU A 36 -7.95 2.16 -13.40
N PHE A 37 -7.59 2.17 -12.12
CA PHE A 37 -8.40 2.79 -11.08
C PHE A 37 -8.73 4.26 -11.37
N ILE A 38 -7.76 5.04 -11.85
CA ILE A 38 -7.97 6.46 -12.18
C ILE A 38 -8.97 6.63 -13.31
N ARG A 39 -8.92 5.77 -14.34
CA ARG A 39 -9.88 5.79 -15.44
C ARG A 39 -11.27 5.39 -14.99
N GLU A 40 -11.39 4.30 -14.22
CA GLU A 40 -12.65 3.84 -13.66
C GLU A 40 -13.27 4.91 -12.75
N LEU A 41 -12.48 5.46 -11.83
CA LEU A 41 -12.92 6.51 -10.93
C LEU A 41 -13.41 7.74 -11.70
N ASP A 42 -12.67 8.17 -12.72
CA ASP A 42 -13.11 9.31 -13.56
C ASP A 42 -14.41 9.00 -14.29
N ASN A 43 -14.59 7.78 -14.78
CA ASN A 43 -15.82 7.36 -15.46
C ASN A 43 -17.03 7.36 -14.50
N ASP A 44 -16.85 6.91 -13.27
CA ASP A 44 -17.92 6.81 -12.27
C ASP A 44 -18.29 8.17 -11.66
N LEU A 45 -17.36 9.14 -11.69
CA LEU A 45 -17.60 10.47 -11.13
C LEU A 45 -18.65 11.26 -11.95
N PRO A 46 -19.54 12.01 -11.26
CA PRO A 46 -20.55 12.83 -11.94
C PRO A 46 -19.94 13.91 -12.84
N LYS A 47 -20.70 14.35 -13.87
CA LYS A 47 -20.30 15.46 -14.73
C LYS A 47 -20.04 16.71 -13.87
N GLY A 48 -18.89 17.36 -14.10
CA GLY A 48 -18.46 18.54 -13.33
C GLY A 48 -17.67 18.24 -12.03
N LYS A 49 -17.51 16.96 -11.64
CA LYS A 49 -16.68 16.50 -10.52
C LYS A 49 -15.55 15.58 -10.93
N LYS A 50 -15.30 15.48 -12.25
CA LYS A 50 -14.24 14.67 -12.85
C LYS A 50 -12.86 14.98 -12.27
N LEU A 51 -11.92 14.08 -12.49
CA LEU A 51 -10.55 14.28 -12.06
C LEU A 51 -9.90 15.45 -12.83
N PRO A 52 -8.96 16.18 -12.21
CA PRO A 52 -8.27 17.27 -12.89
C PRO A 52 -7.43 16.74 -14.05
N ARG A 53 -7.39 17.50 -15.13
CA ARG A 53 -6.61 17.19 -16.34
C ARG A 53 -5.60 18.29 -16.62
N ASN A 54 -4.53 17.93 -17.29
CA ASN A 54 -3.54 18.83 -17.86
C ASN A 54 -4.04 19.41 -19.18
N ASP A 55 -3.35 20.39 -19.74
CA ASP A 55 -3.71 21.04 -21.01
C ASP A 55 -3.68 20.05 -22.20
N ASP A 56 -2.88 18.98 -22.12
CA ASP A 56 -2.79 17.90 -23.11
C ASP A 56 -3.91 16.84 -22.98
N GLY A 57 -4.83 17.01 -22.01
CA GLY A 57 -5.92 16.10 -21.74
C GLY A 57 -5.56 14.90 -20.84
N SER A 58 -4.30 14.71 -20.48
CA SER A 58 -3.89 13.69 -19.53
C SER A 58 -4.38 13.99 -18.12
N PHE A 59 -4.49 12.97 -17.25
CA PHE A 59 -4.84 13.19 -15.87
C PHE A 59 -3.73 13.93 -15.12
N ASN A 60 -4.10 14.99 -14.40
CA ASN A 60 -3.18 15.70 -13.52
C ASN A 60 -3.04 14.92 -12.22
N LEU A 61 -2.05 14.04 -12.18
CA LEU A 61 -1.74 13.16 -11.05
C LEU A 61 -0.54 13.72 -10.30
N ARG A 62 -0.65 13.77 -8.97
CA ARG A 62 0.45 14.20 -8.15
C ARG A 62 1.12 13.02 -7.46
N ALA A 63 2.39 12.80 -7.75
CA ALA A 63 3.22 11.92 -6.96
C ALA A 63 3.54 12.55 -5.58
N LYS A 64 3.56 11.75 -4.53
CA LYS A 64 3.87 12.21 -3.17
C LYS A 64 5.29 12.75 -3.04
N ASP A 65 6.18 12.34 -3.92
CA ASP A 65 7.62 12.58 -3.87
C ASP A 65 8.10 13.79 -4.69
N GLU A 66 7.24 14.36 -5.51
CA GLU A 66 7.51 15.68 -6.09
C GLU A 66 7.34 16.71 -4.98
N GLY A 67 8.49 17.10 -4.43
CA GLY A 67 8.59 17.97 -3.27
C GLY A 67 7.55 19.08 -3.28
N SER A 68 6.92 19.31 -2.16
CA SER A 68 5.90 20.33 -1.97
C SER A 68 6.48 21.73 -2.18
N VAL A 69 6.67 22.12 -3.42
CA VAL A 69 6.91 23.52 -3.77
C VAL A 69 5.62 24.26 -3.45
N ARG A 70 5.57 24.92 -2.32
CA ARG A 70 4.54 25.92 -1.99
C ARG A 70 4.69 27.07 -2.98
N LEU A 71 4.11 26.94 -4.13
CA LEU A 71 3.90 28.06 -5.05
C LEU A 71 2.60 28.79 -4.61
N GLY A 72 2.74 29.69 -3.65
CA GLY A 72 1.67 30.58 -3.24
C GLY A 72 0.41 29.88 -2.65
N THR A 73 -0.66 30.63 -2.47
CA THR A 73 -1.96 30.19 -1.90
C THR A 73 -2.84 29.34 -2.83
N LYS A 74 -2.36 28.89 -3.98
CA LYS A 74 -3.11 28.03 -4.88
C LYS A 74 -3.11 26.60 -4.36
N LYS A 75 -4.29 26.10 -3.98
CA LYS A 75 -4.53 24.68 -3.71
C LYS A 75 -4.08 23.87 -4.91
N TYR A 76 -3.25 22.85 -4.65
CA TYR A 76 -2.74 21.95 -5.67
C TYR A 76 -3.89 21.27 -6.42
N ALA A 77 -3.90 21.39 -7.74
CA ALA A 77 -4.97 20.90 -8.60
C ALA A 77 -4.92 19.39 -8.88
N GLY A 78 -3.80 18.69 -8.58
CA GLY A 78 -3.59 17.29 -8.93
C GLY A 78 -4.29 16.30 -8.00
N PHE A 79 -4.74 15.16 -8.57
CA PHE A 79 -5.26 14.03 -7.81
C PHE A 79 -4.12 13.12 -7.33
N ASN A 80 -4.16 12.73 -6.06
CA ASN A 80 -3.18 11.82 -5.46
C ASN A 80 -3.89 10.58 -4.91
N ILE A 81 -3.69 9.43 -5.57
CA ILE A 81 -4.23 8.13 -5.16
C ILE A 81 -3.77 7.70 -3.75
N LYS A 82 -2.62 8.19 -3.26
CA LYS A 82 -2.11 7.90 -1.91
C LYS A 82 -2.74 8.81 -0.83
N SER A 83 -3.49 9.84 -1.21
CA SER A 83 -4.15 10.74 -0.28
C SER A 83 -5.49 10.17 0.19
N SER A 84 -5.56 9.69 1.43
CA SER A 84 -6.80 9.17 2.02
C SER A 84 -7.94 10.18 2.00
N LYS A 85 -7.64 11.48 2.17
CA LYS A 85 -8.63 12.54 2.14
C LYS A 85 -9.23 12.71 0.74
N GLN A 86 -8.39 12.82 -0.30
CA GLN A 86 -8.87 12.97 -1.67
C GLN A 86 -9.61 11.72 -2.16
N LEU A 87 -9.12 10.52 -1.79
CA LEU A 87 -9.81 9.27 -2.08
C LEU A 87 -11.19 9.25 -1.44
N LEU A 88 -11.31 9.60 -0.17
CA LEU A 88 -12.58 9.59 0.53
C LEU A 88 -13.59 10.53 -0.13
N GLU A 89 -13.19 11.78 -0.42
CA GLU A 89 -14.01 12.77 -1.11
C GLU A 89 -14.52 12.28 -2.48
N LYS A 90 -13.67 11.56 -3.24
CA LYS A 90 -14.04 11.05 -4.55
C LYS A 90 -14.92 9.79 -4.47
N LEU A 91 -14.61 8.87 -3.56
CA LEU A 91 -15.41 7.67 -3.36
C LEU A 91 -16.80 7.99 -2.81
N GLU A 92 -16.94 9.00 -1.97
CA GLU A 92 -18.23 9.47 -1.49
C GLU A 92 -19.14 9.95 -2.64
N LEU A 93 -18.56 10.63 -3.64
CA LEU A 93 -19.29 11.06 -4.82
C LEU A 93 -19.73 9.89 -5.74
N VAL A 94 -18.94 8.83 -5.79
CA VAL A 94 -19.25 7.62 -6.59
C VAL A 94 -20.28 6.74 -5.90
N LEU A 95 -20.12 6.53 -4.60
CA LEU A 95 -20.97 5.62 -3.82
C LEU A 95 -22.29 6.27 -3.36
N GLY A 96 -22.32 7.61 -3.24
CA GLY A 96 -23.44 8.31 -2.62
C GLY A 96 -23.47 8.24 -1.09
N TYR A 97 -22.48 7.59 -0.47
CA TYR A 97 -22.29 7.53 0.98
C TYR A 97 -20.80 7.49 1.34
N THR A 98 -20.47 7.85 2.57
CA THR A 98 -19.09 7.86 3.07
C THR A 98 -18.67 6.49 3.57
N PRO A 99 -17.60 5.86 3.02
CA PRO A 99 -17.04 4.62 3.58
C PRO A 99 -16.59 4.81 5.02
N VAL A 100 -16.96 3.88 5.91
CA VAL A 100 -16.61 3.93 7.34
C VAL A 100 -15.91 2.66 7.79
N ASN A 101 -15.01 2.77 8.76
CA ASN A 101 -14.37 1.65 9.41
C ASN A 101 -15.29 1.01 10.48
N GLY A 102 -14.81 -0.04 11.16
CA GLY A 102 -15.55 -0.71 12.23
C GLY A 102 -15.99 0.19 13.40
N ASP A 103 -15.32 1.34 13.59
CA ASP A 103 -15.65 2.34 14.63
C ASP A 103 -16.64 3.41 14.12
N GLY A 104 -17.14 3.30 12.89
CA GLY A 104 -18.02 4.28 12.27
C GLY A 104 -17.34 5.56 11.80
N LYS A 105 -16.00 5.61 11.75
CA LYS A 105 -15.25 6.77 11.29
C LYS A 105 -14.99 6.72 9.78
N PRO A 106 -15.07 7.86 9.06
CA PRO A 106 -14.73 7.94 7.64
C PRO A 106 -13.34 7.37 7.36
N SER A 107 -13.24 6.39 6.46
CA SER A 107 -11.99 5.69 6.21
C SER A 107 -11.94 5.09 4.81
N VAL A 108 -10.73 5.03 4.24
CA VAL A 108 -10.39 4.26 3.03
C VAL A 108 -9.47 3.08 3.37
N ALA A 109 -9.51 2.61 4.62
CA ALA A 109 -8.79 1.43 5.05
C ALA A 109 -9.44 0.15 4.48
N LYS A 110 -8.74 -0.97 4.59
CA LYS A 110 -9.16 -2.25 3.99
C LYS A 110 -10.54 -2.71 4.44
N ASP A 111 -10.85 -2.57 5.71
CA ASP A 111 -12.14 -2.94 6.33
C ASP A 111 -13.29 -2.10 5.79
N ALA A 112 -13.13 -0.77 5.74
CA ALA A 112 -14.10 0.15 5.15
C ALA A 112 -14.35 -0.16 3.67
N LEU A 113 -13.30 -0.30 2.87
CA LEU A 113 -13.41 -0.60 1.45
C LEU A 113 -14.00 -1.99 1.16
N LYS A 114 -13.73 -2.97 2.02
CA LYS A 114 -14.29 -4.32 1.87
C LYS A 114 -15.83 -4.32 1.95
N ASN A 115 -16.39 -3.48 2.80
CA ASN A 115 -17.85 -3.35 2.95
C ASN A 115 -18.50 -2.73 1.71
N CYS A 116 -17.75 -1.90 0.96
CA CYS A 116 -18.21 -1.21 -0.25
C CYS A 116 -17.80 -1.94 -1.55
N ALA A 117 -17.01 -3.00 -1.47
CA ALA A 117 -16.42 -3.65 -2.65
C ALA A 117 -17.45 -4.34 -3.56
N ALA A 118 -18.62 -4.69 -3.03
CA ALA A 118 -19.72 -5.26 -3.81
C ALA A 118 -20.43 -4.20 -4.67
N ASP A 119 -20.34 -2.92 -4.29
CA ASP A 119 -21.11 -1.84 -4.89
C ASP A 119 -20.40 -1.23 -6.12
N SER A 120 -19.08 -1.44 -6.26
CA SER A 120 -18.32 -0.83 -7.37
C SER A 120 -17.05 -1.63 -7.73
N PRO A 121 -16.86 -1.96 -9.02
CA PRO A 121 -15.61 -2.54 -9.53
C PRO A 121 -14.39 -1.66 -9.22
N THR A 122 -14.54 -0.35 -9.32
CA THR A 122 -13.51 0.66 -9.02
C THR A 122 -12.92 0.48 -7.61
N ILE A 123 -13.75 0.09 -6.63
CA ILE A 123 -13.26 -0.20 -5.28
C ILE A 123 -12.43 -1.48 -5.24
N GLN A 124 -12.80 -2.49 -6.02
CA GLN A 124 -12.03 -3.74 -6.10
C GLN A 124 -10.65 -3.49 -6.70
N THR A 125 -10.55 -2.68 -7.76
CA THR A 125 -9.29 -2.23 -8.37
C THR A 125 -8.45 -1.46 -7.35
N LEU A 126 -9.03 -0.52 -6.61
CA LEU A 126 -8.35 0.21 -5.54
C LEU A 126 -7.83 -0.70 -4.42
N MET A 127 -8.62 -1.69 -4.01
CA MET A 127 -8.20 -2.65 -2.97
C MET A 127 -7.02 -3.51 -3.45
N THR A 128 -7.03 -3.91 -4.71
CA THR A 128 -5.94 -4.67 -5.33
C THR A 128 -4.69 -3.82 -5.42
N TRP A 129 -4.81 -2.58 -5.89
CA TRP A 129 -3.72 -1.60 -5.91
C TRP A 129 -3.09 -1.40 -4.52
N LYS A 130 -3.91 -1.17 -3.50
CA LYS A 130 -3.44 -1.00 -2.11
C LYS A 130 -2.72 -2.24 -1.58
N ARG A 131 -3.17 -3.43 -1.98
CA ARG A 131 -2.53 -4.69 -1.60
C ARG A 131 -1.13 -4.80 -2.21
N ARG A 132 -0.97 -4.49 -3.51
CA ARG A 132 0.32 -4.51 -4.21
C ARG A 132 1.27 -3.45 -3.63
N GLU A 133 0.80 -2.24 -3.39
CA GLU A 133 1.59 -1.16 -2.77
C GLU A 133 2.10 -1.54 -1.37
N LYS A 134 1.27 -2.17 -0.55
CA LYS A 134 1.70 -2.66 0.77
C LYS A 134 2.79 -3.74 0.67
N ARG A 135 2.73 -4.59 -0.35
CA ARG A 135 3.75 -5.62 -0.60
C ARG A 135 5.07 -5.02 -1.06
N ARG A 136 5.00 -4.08 -1.98
CA ARG A 136 6.18 -3.33 -2.42
C ARG A 136 6.89 -2.66 -1.23
N GLN A 137 6.14 -1.97 -0.36
CA GLN A 137 6.70 -1.37 0.86
C GLN A 137 7.32 -2.39 1.80
N MET A 138 6.76 -3.60 1.86
CA MET A 138 7.34 -4.67 2.67
C MET A 138 8.67 -5.15 2.09
N ILE A 139 8.77 -5.31 0.75
CA ILE A 139 10.03 -5.66 0.09
C ILE A 139 11.08 -4.58 0.38
N GLU A 140 10.75 -3.30 0.23
CA GLU A 140 11.67 -2.21 0.58
C GLU A 140 12.17 -2.31 2.02
N SER A 141 11.26 -2.55 2.96
CA SER A 141 11.62 -2.72 4.36
C SER A 141 12.52 -3.94 4.63
N ILE A 142 12.38 -5.00 3.85
CA ILE A 142 13.24 -6.18 3.91
C ILE A 142 14.62 -5.85 3.33
N GLN A 143 14.66 -5.22 2.14
CA GLN A 143 15.90 -4.82 1.48
C GLN A 143 16.73 -3.86 2.34
N ASP A 144 16.08 -2.87 2.97
CA ASP A 144 16.73 -1.91 3.87
C ASP A 144 17.34 -2.55 5.13
N LYS A 145 16.85 -3.71 5.54
CA LYS A 145 17.29 -4.44 6.74
C LYS A 145 18.14 -5.67 6.44
N MET A 146 18.31 -5.98 5.16
CA MET A 146 19.10 -7.11 4.74
C MET A 146 20.59 -6.82 4.96
N SER A 147 21.25 -7.69 5.71
CA SER A 147 22.70 -7.66 5.89
C SER A 147 23.42 -8.14 4.63
N ASP A 148 24.73 -7.93 4.57
CA ASP A 148 25.56 -8.35 3.42
C ASP A 148 25.53 -9.87 3.18
N ASP A 149 25.31 -10.63 4.23
CA ASP A 149 25.16 -12.08 4.21
C ASP A 149 23.80 -12.58 3.65
N GLY A 150 22.91 -11.68 3.23
CA GLY A 150 21.58 -12.02 2.69
C GLY A 150 20.53 -12.32 3.77
N PHE A 151 20.84 -12.15 5.05
CA PHE A 151 19.92 -12.42 6.13
C PHE A 151 19.25 -11.15 6.65
N VAL A 152 17.97 -11.28 7.00
CA VAL A 152 17.23 -10.23 7.70
C VAL A 152 16.97 -10.64 9.15
N ARG A 153 17.51 -9.87 10.07
CA ARG A 153 17.43 -10.12 11.52
C ARG A 153 16.42 -9.18 12.15
N ALA A 154 15.20 -9.70 12.33
CA ALA A 154 14.14 -8.94 12.99
C ALA A 154 14.33 -8.91 14.51
N SER A 155 13.84 -7.87 15.14
CA SER A 155 13.75 -7.82 16.61
C SER A 155 12.47 -8.53 17.07
N TYR A 156 12.58 -9.37 18.08
CA TYR A 156 11.47 -10.10 18.66
C TYR A 156 11.16 -9.61 20.09
N MET A 157 9.87 -9.38 20.35
CA MET A 157 9.37 -8.98 21.65
C MET A 157 8.48 -10.08 22.22
N GLN A 158 8.77 -10.58 23.42
CA GLN A 158 8.07 -11.71 24.02
C GLN A 158 6.61 -11.42 24.35
N LEU A 159 6.30 -10.23 24.82
CA LEU A 159 4.96 -9.80 25.22
C LEU A 159 4.52 -8.59 24.39
N GLY A 160 4.86 -8.57 23.10
CA GLY A 160 4.61 -7.45 22.21
C GLY A 160 3.16 -7.32 21.72
N ALA A 161 2.29 -8.26 22.08
CA ALA A 161 0.87 -8.21 21.77
C ALA A 161 0.04 -8.39 23.06
N ASP A 162 -1.12 -7.72 23.12
CA ASP A 162 -2.05 -7.81 24.26
C ASP A 162 -2.55 -9.24 24.50
N THR A 163 -2.47 -10.10 23.49
CA THR A 163 -2.80 -11.53 23.59
C THR A 163 -1.69 -12.40 24.19
N GLY A 164 -0.58 -11.81 24.66
CA GLY A 164 0.57 -12.54 25.17
C GLY A 164 1.41 -13.24 24.11
N ARG A 165 1.12 -13.01 22.82
CA ARG A 165 1.92 -13.56 21.71
C ARG A 165 3.21 -12.79 21.53
N MET A 166 4.23 -13.49 21.05
CA MET A 166 5.47 -12.87 20.60
C MET A 166 5.20 -12.03 19.35
N SER A 167 5.78 -10.85 19.27
CA SER A 167 5.74 -9.99 18.08
C SER A 167 7.12 -9.84 17.47
N SER A 168 7.16 -9.61 16.15
CA SER A 168 8.37 -9.33 15.38
C SER A 168 8.28 -7.92 14.80
N ILE A 169 9.37 -7.15 14.94
CA ILE A 169 9.47 -5.78 14.43
C ILE A 169 10.79 -5.57 13.68
N LYS A 170 10.77 -4.64 12.73
CA LYS A 170 11.95 -4.14 12.00
C LYS A 170 12.78 -5.23 11.28
N PRO A 171 12.21 -5.91 10.27
CA PRO A 171 10.84 -5.90 9.80
C PRO A 171 9.93 -6.85 10.58
N ASN A 172 8.60 -6.80 10.33
CA ASN A 172 7.68 -7.75 10.93
C ASN A 172 7.62 -9.03 10.07
N ASN A 173 8.49 -9.97 10.34
CA ASN A 173 8.58 -11.25 9.63
C ASN A 173 7.32 -12.14 9.79
N GLN A 174 6.47 -11.88 10.79
CA GLN A 174 5.22 -12.62 11.00
C GLN A 174 4.11 -12.19 10.01
N GLN A 175 4.29 -11.06 9.33
CA GLN A 175 3.35 -10.54 8.34
C GLN A 175 3.77 -10.83 6.89
N ILE A 176 4.77 -11.69 6.67
CA ILE A 176 5.19 -12.10 5.32
C ILE A 176 3.97 -12.66 4.58
N PRO A 177 3.66 -12.13 3.38
CA PRO A 177 2.54 -12.61 2.58
C PRO A 177 2.64 -14.11 2.28
N ARG A 178 1.48 -14.76 2.14
CA ARG A 178 1.43 -16.18 1.79
C ARG A 178 1.48 -16.45 0.29
N ASP A 179 1.64 -15.39 -0.50
CA ASP A 179 1.71 -15.50 -1.95
C ASP A 179 2.96 -16.28 -2.38
N SER A 180 2.81 -17.13 -3.41
CA SER A 180 3.90 -17.97 -3.93
C SER A 180 5.10 -17.13 -4.36
N GLU A 181 4.85 -16.04 -5.12
CA GLU A 181 5.86 -15.12 -5.64
C GLU A 181 6.74 -14.53 -4.52
N PHE A 182 6.11 -14.10 -3.42
CA PHE A 182 6.84 -13.52 -2.30
C PHE A 182 7.59 -14.58 -1.48
N ARG A 183 7.03 -15.80 -1.39
CA ARG A 183 7.66 -16.89 -0.64
C ARG A 183 8.88 -17.49 -1.34
N GLN A 184 8.92 -17.45 -2.65
CA GLN A 184 10.09 -17.89 -3.43
C GLN A 184 11.33 -17.07 -3.11
N CYS A 185 11.16 -15.81 -2.70
CA CYS A 185 12.27 -14.96 -2.28
C CYS A 185 12.91 -15.37 -0.94
N VAL A 186 12.30 -16.29 -0.17
CA VAL A 186 12.86 -16.85 1.09
C VAL A 186 13.59 -18.13 0.78
N GLN A 187 14.86 -18.24 1.19
CA GLN A 187 15.70 -19.42 1.02
C GLN A 187 15.54 -20.42 2.15
#